data_98f44d5e2c11db2d2185b0a8ce9554c7
#
_entry.id   98f44d5e2c11db2d2185b0a8ce9554c7
#
_cell.length_a   1.000
_cell.length_b   1.000
_cell.length_c   1.000
_cell.angle_alpha   90.00
_cell.angle_beta   90.00
_cell.angle_gamma   90.00
#
_symmetry.space_group_name_H-M   'P 1'
#
loop_
_entity.id
_entity.type
_entity.pdbx_description
1 polymer ?
#
loop_
_entity_poly.entity_id
_entity_poly.type
_entity_poly.pdbx_seq_one_letter_code
_entity_poly.pdbx_strand_id
1 'polypeptide(L)'
;AGFSREKYMLMDYGESFYYYALGQKRETWNRSVGWYAFAGDTVTFRKLNINGSSRPVLVKLEDPVSTKLEPEEEIRDVEFYRFISKTLGKELFSSVQITGEGFDQQWAQQSVKLLCHQGRKVFYGNNLFAKGACIAGKDRLEDKKLKGYRYLSDSLVTADVGMDMRV
;
A
#
# COMPACT_ATOMS: atom_id res chain seq x y z
N ALA A 1 -5.83 6.70 -33.95
CA ALA A 1 -4.53 7.29 -33.65
C ALA A 1 -3.90 6.50 -32.51
N GLY A 2 -2.93 5.62 -32.84
CA GLY A 2 -2.22 4.83 -31.83
C GLY A 2 -1.16 5.69 -31.15
N PHE A 3 -1.16 5.70 -29.82
CA PHE A 3 -0.02 6.23 -29.09
C PHE A 3 1.18 5.30 -29.23
N SER A 4 2.39 5.84 -29.45
CA SER A 4 3.60 5.01 -29.44
C SER A 4 3.80 4.44 -28.02
N ARG A 5 4.33 3.21 -27.92
CA ARG A 5 4.59 2.51 -26.63
C ARG A 5 5.47 3.33 -25.66
N GLU A 6 6.19 4.30 -26.14
CA GLU A 6 7.01 5.22 -25.33
C GLU A 6 6.20 6.29 -24.58
N LYS A 7 4.93 6.49 -24.97
CA LYS A 7 4.07 7.56 -24.43
C LYS A 7 3.10 7.10 -23.33
N TYR A 8 3.02 5.81 -23.03
CA TYR A 8 2.16 5.29 -21.96
C TYR A 8 2.83 4.17 -21.18
N MET A 9 2.43 4.03 -19.95
CA MET A 9 2.85 2.98 -19.04
C MET A 9 1.63 2.36 -18.38
N LEU A 10 1.57 1.03 -18.40
CA LEU A 10 0.62 0.29 -17.59
C LEU A 10 1.25 0.05 -16.22
N MET A 11 0.46 0.22 -15.19
CA MET A 11 0.87 0.09 -13.80
C MET A 11 -0.26 -0.59 -13.02
N ASP A 12 0.07 -1.55 -12.18
CA ASP A 12 -0.89 -2.14 -11.26
C ASP A 12 -1.15 -1.23 -10.04
N TYR A 13 -2.19 -1.55 -9.29
CA TYR A 13 -2.56 -0.79 -8.09
C TYR A 13 -1.49 -0.84 -7.00
N GLY A 14 -0.77 -1.96 -6.87
CA GLY A 14 0.29 -2.12 -5.89
C GLY A 14 1.50 -1.24 -6.21
N GLU A 15 1.92 -1.23 -7.48
CA GLU A 15 2.99 -0.37 -7.96
C GLU A 15 2.61 1.11 -7.82
N SER A 16 1.37 1.46 -8.17
CA SER A 16 0.87 2.82 -7.98
C SER A 16 0.85 3.24 -6.50
N PHE A 17 0.44 2.33 -5.61
CA PHE A 17 0.49 2.56 -4.17
C PHE A 17 1.94 2.73 -3.66
N TYR A 18 2.88 1.94 -4.16
CA TYR A 18 4.31 2.11 -3.85
C TYR A 18 4.80 3.52 -4.21
N TYR A 19 4.56 3.98 -5.43
CA TYR A 19 4.96 5.33 -5.85
C TYR A 19 4.28 6.41 -5.03
N TYR A 20 2.99 6.25 -4.75
CA TYR A 20 2.27 7.18 -3.89
C TYR A 20 2.89 7.26 -2.49
N ALA A 21 3.10 6.12 -1.84
CA ALA A 21 3.61 6.06 -0.46
C ALA A 21 5.02 6.66 -0.36
N LEU A 22 5.94 6.26 -1.22
CA LEU A 22 7.32 6.73 -1.20
C LEU A 22 7.48 8.16 -1.73
N GLY A 23 6.53 8.65 -2.51
CA GLY A 23 6.46 10.05 -2.96
C GLY A 23 6.07 11.04 -1.87
N GLN A 24 5.58 10.56 -0.72
CA GLN A 24 5.23 11.41 0.43
C GLN A 24 6.48 11.78 1.27
N LYS A 25 6.26 12.57 2.33
CA LYS A 25 7.31 12.89 3.29
C LYS A 25 7.84 11.62 3.96
N ARG A 26 9.16 11.50 4.12
CA ARG A 26 9.84 10.32 4.67
C ARG A 26 9.23 9.80 6.00
N GLU A 27 8.77 10.68 6.84
CA GLU A 27 8.16 10.33 8.13
C GLU A 27 6.88 9.49 8.01
N THR A 28 6.20 9.51 6.85
CA THR A 28 4.98 8.72 6.61
C THR A 28 5.25 7.31 6.11
N TRP A 29 6.50 6.97 5.81
CA TRP A 29 6.89 5.68 5.27
C TRP A 29 8.30 5.21 5.68
N ASN A 30 8.83 5.75 6.79
CA ASN A 30 10.12 5.30 7.34
C ASN A 30 10.04 3.89 7.99
N ARG A 31 8.83 3.37 8.17
CA ARG A 31 8.49 2.00 8.58
C ARG A 31 7.43 1.47 7.63
N SER A 32 6.83 0.32 7.94
CA SER A 32 5.72 -0.24 7.16
C SER A 32 4.56 0.75 6.97
N VAL A 33 3.90 0.66 5.82
CA VAL A 33 2.69 1.42 5.51
C VAL A 33 1.53 0.44 5.35
N GLY A 34 0.45 0.66 6.10
CA GLY A 34 -0.77 -0.13 5.99
C GLY A 34 -1.71 0.46 4.93
N TRP A 35 -2.45 -0.40 4.27
CA TRP A 35 -3.49 0.00 3.33
C TRP A 35 -4.75 -0.84 3.54
N TYR A 36 -5.85 -0.18 3.92
CA TYR A 36 -7.19 -0.75 3.99
C TYR A 36 -8.00 -0.28 2.78
N ALA A 37 -8.42 -1.22 1.93
CA ALA A 37 -9.28 -0.96 0.78
C ALA A 37 -10.68 -1.47 1.09
N PHE A 38 -11.67 -0.58 1.07
CA PHE A 38 -13.08 -0.90 1.25
C PHE A 38 -13.78 -1.10 -0.09
N ALA A 39 -14.59 -2.14 -0.17
CA ALA A 39 -15.50 -2.42 -1.27
C ALA A 39 -16.86 -2.79 -0.66
N GLY A 40 -17.66 -1.77 -0.34
CA GLY A 40 -18.90 -1.92 0.39
C GLY A 40 -18.69 -2.44 1.82
N ASP A 41 -19.11 -3.66 2.08
CA ASP A 41 -18.97 -4.36 3.36
C ASP A 41 -17.64 -5.15 3.50
N THR A 42 -16.90 -5.30 2.45
CA THR A 42 -15.63 -6.03 2.47
C THR A 42 -14.46 -5.07 2.63
N VAL A 43 -13.57 -5.38 3.56
CA VAL A 43 -12.32 -4.66 3.78
C VAL A 43 -11.13 -5.58 3.54
N THR A 44 -10.18 -5.10 2.74
CA THR A 44 -8.93 -5.80 2.43
C THR A 44 -7.76 -5.00 2.99
N PHE A 45 -6.90 -5.65 3.74
CA PHE A 45 -5.65 -5.09 4.24
C PHE A 45 -4.47 -5.60 3.43
N ARG A 46 -3.55 -4.70 3.10
CA ARG A 46 -2.22 -5.02 2.58
C ARG A 46 -1.16 -4.19 3.31
N LYS A 47 0.01 -4.76 3.48
CA LYS A 47 1.15 -4.08 4.08
C LYS A 47 2.22 -3.81 3.04
N LEU A 48 2.65 -2.55 2.92
CA LEU A 48 3.84 -2.18 2.16
C LEU A 48 5.05 -2.29 3.11
N ASN A 49 5.84 -3.32 2.89
CA ASN A 49 7.04 -3.61 3.66
C ASN A 49 8.26 -2.98 2.98
N ILE A 50 9.05 -2.23 3.74
CA ILE A 50 10.23 -1.52 3.26
C ILE A 50 11.47 -2.15 3.92
N ASN A 51 12.15 -3.03 3.19
CA ASN A 51 13.33 -3.71 3.69
C ASN A 51 14.60 -2.86 3.47
N GLY A 52 15.01 -2.16 4.51
CA GLY A 52 16.19 -1.29 4.49
C GLY A 52 17.54 -2.01 4.57
N SER A 53 17.58 -3.34 4.70
CA SER A 53 18.82 -4.10 4.83
C SER A 53 19.53 -4.38 3.49
N SER A 54 18.84 -4.14 2.36
CA SER A 54 19.36 -4.36 1.01
C SER A 54 19.68 -3.04 0.28
N ARG A 55 20.48 -3.14 -0.78
CA ARG A 55 20.75 -2.03 -1.72
C ARG A 55 20.63 -2.55 -3.15
N PRO A 56 19.65 -2.07 -3.95
CA PRO A 56 18.61 -1.09 -3.57
C PRO A 56 17.69 -1.61 -2.46
N VAL A 57 17.03 -0.68 -1.75
CA VAL A 57 16.03 -1.01 -0.74
C VAL A 57 14.85 -1.70 -1.42
N LEU A 58 14.52 -2.91 -0.98
CA LEU A 58 13.42 -3.67 -1.54
C LEU A 58 12.12 -3.30 -0.85
N VAL A 59 11.10 -3.04 -1.66
CA VAL A 59 9.76 -2.70 -1.19
C VAL A 59 8.76 -3.69 -1.76
N LYS A 60 8.04 -4.38 -0.89
CA LYS A 60 7.06 -5.39 -1.27
C LYS A 60 5.69 -5.05 -0.68
N LEU A 61 4.65 -5.16 -1.49
CA LEU A 61 3.28 -5.19 -1.02
C LEU A 61 2.94 -6.64 -0.67
N GLU A 62 2.69 -6.92 0.62
CA GLU A 62 2.38 -8.26 1.10
C GLU A 62 1.01 -8.73 0.59
N ASP A 63 0.77 -10.04 0.67
CA ASP A 63 -0.47 -10.65 0.22
C ASP A 63 -1.68 -10.06 0.96
N PRO A 64 -2.84 -9.94 0.28
CA PRO A 64 -4.02 -9.35 0.87
C PRO A 64 -4.63 -10.25 1.95
N VAL A 65 -5.08 -9.62 3.03
CA VAL A 65 -5.94 -10.25 4.03
C VAL A 65 -7.27 -9.54 4.02
N SER A 66 -8.37 -10.26 3.84
CA SER A 66 -9.70 -9.66 3.74
C SER A 66 -10.64 -10.17 4.81
N THR A 67 -11.61 -9.35 5.16
CA THR A 67 -12.75 -9.73 6.00
C THR A 67 -14.00 -9.02 5.51
N LYS A 68 -15.15 -9.60 5.82
CA LYS A 68 -16.44 -8.98 5.61
C LYS A 68 -16.92 -8.40 6.93
N LEU A 69 -17.52 -7.21 6.87
CA LEU A 69 -18.07 -6.49 8.04
C LEU A 69 -19.58 -6.51 7.97
N GLU A 70 -20.23 -6.62 9.12
CA GLU A 70 -21.67 -6.50 9.21
C GLU A 70 -22.14 -5.08 8.84
N PRO A 71 -23.35 -4.94 8.27
CA PRO A 71 -23.88 -3.65 7.86
C PRO A 71 -24.24 -2.72 9.03
N GLU A 72 -24.57 -3.29 10.20
CA GLU A 72 -24.91 -2.52 11.40
C GLU A 72 -23.70 -1.77 11.93
N GLU A 73 -23.79 -0.45 12.03
CA GLU A 73 -22.63 0.43 12.30
C GLU A 73 -21.88 0.10 13.59
N GLU A 74 -22.62 -0.23 14.69
CA GLU A 74 -21.98 -0.57 15.97
C GLU A 74 -21.18 -1.89 15.87
N ILE A 75 -21.75 -2.90 15.23
CA ILE A 75 -21.11 -4.21 15.03
C ILE A 75 -19.94 -4.03 14.06
N ARG A 76 -20.15 -3.27 12.99
CA ARG A 76 -19.15 -2.95 11.97
C ARG A 76 -17.89 -2.31 12.55
N ASP A 77 -18.03 -1.34 13.45
CA ASP A 77 -16.88 -0.71 14.11
C ASP A 77 -16.10 -1.72 14.98
N VAL A 78 -16.82 -2.56 15.75
CA VAL A 78 -16.19 -3.60 16.57
C VAL A 78 -15.44 -4.63 15.72
N GLU A 79 -16.03 -5.07 14.60
CA GLU A 79 -15.38 -6.03 13.69
C GLU A 79 -14.18 -5.42 12.99
N PHE A 80 -14.29 -4.18 12.52
CA PHE A 80 -13.18 -3.47 11.92
C PHE A 80 -12.06 -3.22 12.94
N TYR A 81 -12.39 -2.85 14.18
CA TYR A 81 -11.43 -2.73 15.27
C TYR A 81 -10.66 -4.03 15.52
N ARG A 82 -11.35 -5.18 15.54
CA ARG A 82 -10.71 -6.51 15.68
C ARG A 82 -9.81 -6.82 14.50
N PHE A 83 -10.27 -6.50 13.29
CA PHE A 83 -9.48 -6.70 12.08
C PHE A 83 -8.22 -5.84 12.07
N ILE A 84 -8.30 -4.57 12.46
CA ILE A 84 -7.14 -3.70 12.63
C ILE A 84 -6.18 -4.28 13.67
N SER A 85 -6.68 -4.70 14.82
CA SER A 85 -5.85 -5.28 15.89
C SER A 85 -5.08 -6.52 15.41
N LYS A 86 -5.73 -7.35 14.59
CA LYS A 86 -5.13 -8.56 14.01
C LYS A 86 -4.07 -8.21 12.96
N THR A 87 -4.38 -7.28 12.05
CA THR A 87 -3.53 -6.98 10.88
C THR A 87 -2.34 -6.08 11.21
N LEU A 88 -2.51 -5.13 12.13
CA LEU A 88 -1.40 -4.29 12.57
C LEU A 88 -0.57 -4.99 13.69
N GLY A 89 -1.21 -5.79 14.53
CA GLY A 89 -0.53 -6.53 15.59
C GLY A 89 0.34 -5.63 16.47
N LYS A 90 1.58 -6.09 16.73
CA LYS A 90 2.60 -5.34 17.48
C LYS A 90 3.58 -4.58 16.58
N GLU A 91 3.38 -4.64 15.26
CA GLU A 91 4.28 -4.00 14.31
C GLU A 91 4.09 -2.48 14.28
N LEU A 92 5.18 -1.77 14.05
CA LEU A 92 5.16 -0.31 13.99
C LEU A 92 4.94 0.16 12.55
N PHE A 93 3.83 0.81 12.33
CA PHE A 93 3.49 1.44 11.05
C PHE A 93 3.70 2.95 11.13
N SER A 94 4.27 3.55 10.09
CA SER A 94 4.41 5.00 9.96
C SER A 94 3.08 5.65 9.60
N SER A 95 2.35 5.04 8.70
CA SER A 95 1.05 5.51 8.27
C SER A 95 0.12 4.37 7.84
N VAL A 96 -1.14 4.71 7.78
CA VAL A 96 -2.21 3.86 7.24
C VAL A 96 -2.99 4.67 6.20
N GLN A 97 -3.23 4.06 5.05
CA GLN A 97 -4.07 4.59 3.99
C GLN A 97 -5.41 3.85 3.99
N ILE A 98 -6.49 4.58 3.85
CA ILE A 98 -7.85 4.02 3.72
C ILE A 98 -8.41 4.50 2.39
N THR A 99 -8.93 3.57 1.60
CA THR A 99 -9.52 3.85 0.28
C THR A 99 -10.81 3.08 0.09
N GLY A 100 -11.55 3.44 -0.94
CA GLY A 100 -12.75 2.73 -1.37
C GLY A 100 -14.02 3.26 -0.75
N GLU A 101 -15.11 2.61 -1.10
CA GLU A 101 -16.46 2.96 -0.64
C GLU A 101 -16.87 2.07 0.52
N GLY A 102 -17.52 2.66 1.53
CA GLY A 102 -18.02 1.95 2.70
C GLY A 102 -17.30 2.30 4.01
N PHE A 103 -16.21 3.04 3.94
CA PHE A 103 -15.62 3.63 5.14
C PHE A 103 -16.21 5.01 5.42
N ASP A 104 -16.63 5.22 6.68
CA ASP A 104 -17.02 6.53 7.20
C ASP A 104 -16.53 6.66 8.65
N GLN A 105 -15.99 7.82 8.98
CA GLN A 105 -15.51 8.12 10.33
C GLN A 105 -16.65 8.18 11.36
N GLN A 106 -17.90 8.37 10.93
CA GLN A 106 -19.04 8.45 11.81
C GLN A 106 -19.31 7.11 12.48
N TRP A 107 -19.29 6.00 11.72
CA TRP A 107 -19.45 4.66 12.30
C TRP A 107 -18.15 4.10 12.88
N ALA A 108 -16.98 4.43 12.31
CA ALA A 108 -15.68 3.82 12.64
C ALA A 108 -14.94 4.51 13.81
N GLN A 109 -15.65 5.01 14.82
CA GLN A 109 -15.06 5.86 15.85
C GLN A 109 -13.97 5.17 16.71
N GLN A 110 -14.22 3.93 17.13
CA GLN A 110 -13.25 3.16 17.93
C GLN A 110 -12.07 2.71 17.05
N SER A 111 -12.37 2.29 15.83
CA SER A 111 -11.39 1.88 14.83
C SER A 111 -10.44 3.02 14.47
N VAL A 112 -10.95 4.24 14.26
CA VAL A 112 -10.13 5.42 13.98
C VAL A 112 -9.20 5.77 15.15
N LYS A 113 -9.69 5.69 16.40
CA LYS A 113 -8.83 5.88 17.59
C LYS A 113 -7.69 4.87 17.63
N LEU A 114 -7.96 3.59 17.33
CA LEU A 114 -6.95 2.54 17.26
C LEU A 114 -5.96 2.80 16.11
N LEU A 115 -6.43 3.18 14.94
CA LEU A 115 -5.58 3.50 13.80
C LEU A 115 -4.64 4.66 14.10
N CYS A 116 -5.11 5.70 14.79
CA CYS A 116 -4.29 6.86 15.17
C CYS A 116 -3.38 6.61 16.38
N HIS A 117 -3.45 5.46 17.02
CA HIS A 117 -2.64 5.13 18.18
C HIS A 117 -1.15 5.07 17.83
N GLN A 118 -0.27 5.36 18.78
CA GLN A 118 1.20 5.36 18.64
C GLN A 118 1.74 6.37 17.61
N GLY A 119 1.03 7.47 17.36
CA GLY A 119 1.48 8.52 16.44
C GLY A 119 1.43 8.16 14.97
N ARG A 120 0.71 7.08 14.61
CA ARG A 120 0.46 6.73 13.20
C ARG A 120 -0.34 7.84 12.51
N LYS A 121 0.03 8.12 11.28
CA LYS A 121 -0.71 9.04 10.42
C LYS A 121 -1.73 8.25 9.61
N VAL A 122 -2.99 8.65 9.70
CA VAL A 122 -4.09 8.00 8.97
C VAL A 122 -4.57 8.95 7.89
N PHE A 123 -4.64 8.46 6.67
CA PHE A 123 -5.09 9.20 5.49
C PHE A 123 -6.27 8.49 4.86
N TYR A 124 -7.26 9.24 4.46
CA TYR A 124 -8.40 8.74 3.72
C TYR A 124 -8.54 9.44 2.37
N GLY A 125 -8.77 8.69 1.32
CA GLY A 125 -9.03 9.23 -0.01
C GLY A 125 -8.85 8.22 -1.13
N ASN A 126 -9.59 8.43 -2.23
CA ASN A 126 -9.66 7.49 -3.34
C ASN A 126 -8.73 7.82 -4.51
N ASN A 127 -8.03 8.96 -4.48
CA ASN A 127 -7.20 9.41 -5.59
C ASN A 127 -5.71 9.03 -5.47
N LEU A 128 -5.37 8.17 -4.49
CA LEU A 128 -3.96 7.80 -4.25
C LEU A 128 -3.34 7.08 -5.45
N PHE A 129 -4.11 6.27 -6.19
CA PHE A 129 -3.61 5.56 -7.36
C PHE A 129 -3.29 6.52 -8.52
N ALA A 130 -4.16 7.48 -8.80
CA ALA A 130 -3.90 8.50 -9.81
C ALA A 130 -2.66 9.33 -9.45
N LYS A 131 -2.52 9.72 -8.18
CA LYS A 131 -1.33 10.42 -7.68
C LYS A 131 -0.07 9.56 -7.78
N GLY A 132 -0.16 8.26 -7.44
CA GLY A 132 0.95 7.33 -7.58
C GLY A 132 1.43 7.21 -9.02
N ALA A 133 0.50 7.05 -9.96
CA ALA A 133 0.82 7.02 -11.39
C ALA A 133 1.50 8.31 -11.88
N CYS A 134 1.04 9.47 -11.43
CA CYS A 134 1.67 10.75 -11.74
C CYS A 134 3.10 10.84 -11.17
N ILE A 135 3.32 10.37 -9.93
CA ILE A 135 4.64 10.35 -9.30
C ILE A 135 5.58 9.41 -10.07
N ALA A 136 5.10 8.24 -10.47
CA ALA A 136 5.86 7.28 -11.27
C ALA A 136 6.30 7.87 -12.63
N GLY A 137 5.38 8.54 -13.32
CA GLY A 137 5.68 9.23 -14.56
C GLY A 137 6.77 10.31 -14.38
N LYS A 138 6.65 11.08 -13.32
CA LYS A 138 7.65 12.11 -12.97
C LYS A 138 9.01 11.50 -12.62
N ASP A 139 9.04 10.45 -11.79
CA ASP A 139 10.27 9.76 -11.38
C ASP A 139 11.04 9.19 -12.58
N ARG A 140 10.32 8.72 -13.60
CA ARG A 140 10.92 8.23 -14.85
C ARG A 140 11.52 9.32 -15.73
N LEU A 141 10.86 10.48 -15.80
CA LEU A 141 11.21 11.53 -16.74
C LEU A 141 12.23 12.52 -16.19
N GLU A 142 12.18 12.82 -14.89
CA GLU A 142 12.91 13.97 -14.35
C GLU A 142 13.95 13.59 -13.28
N ASP A 143 13.50 13.03 -12.16
CA ASP A 143 14.29 13.13 -10.93
C ASP A 143 14.90 11.82 -10.44
N LYS A 144 14.37 10.66 -10.84
CA LYS A 144 14.76 9.33 -10.32
C LYS A 144 14.98 9.33 -8.80
N LYS A 145 14.15 10.05 -8.06
CA LYS A 145 14.22 10.19 -6.59
C LYS A 145 14.15 8.85 -5.87
N LEU A 146 13.46 7.89 -6.48
CA LEU A 146 13.29 6.54 -5.95
C LEU A 146 14.32 5.54 -6.47
N LYS A 147 15.41 6.02 -7.13
CA LYS A 147 16.47 5.16 -7.68
C LYS A 147 17.09 4.18 -6.66
N GLY A 148 17.11 4.55 -5.38
CA GLY A 148 17.59 3.70 -4.29
C GLY A 148 16.57 2.66 -3.80
N TYR A 149 15.37 2.61 -4.37
CA TYR A 149 14.28 1.72 -3.98
C TYR A 149 13.82 0.88 -5.17
N ARG A 150 13.43 -0.38 -4.92
CA ARG A 150 12.89 -1.26 -5.94
C ARG A 150 11.61 -1.91 -5.43
N TYR A 151 10.52 -1.69 -6.15
CA TYR A 151 9.28 -2.40 -5.93
C TYR A 151 9.38 -3.83 -6.43
N LEU A 152 9.02 -4.79 -5.58
CA LEU A 152 8.92 -6.20 -5.94
C LEU A 152 7.46 -6.50 -6.29
N SER A 153 7.17 -6.54 -7.58
CA SER A 153 5.87 -6.99 -8.09
C SER A 153 5.85 -8.52 -8.20
N ASP A 154 4.65 -9.09 -8.24
CA ASP A 154 4.46 -10.55 -8.43
C ASP A 154 4.99 -11.05 -9.79
N SER A 155 5.22 -10.13 -10.74
CA SER A 155 5.82 -10.42 -12.05
C SER A 155 7.35 -10.44 -12.07
N LEU A 156 8.00 -10.04 -10.97
CA LEU A 156 9.46 -10.05 -10.86
C LEU A 156 9.96 -11.42 -10.39
N VAL A 157 10.78 -12.05 -11.22
CA VAL A 157 11.55 -13.23 -10.80
C VAL A 157 12.58 -12.78 -9.77
N THR A 158 12.42 -13.22 -8.52
CA THR A 158 13.30 -12.86 -7.40
C THR A 158 14.34 -13.94 -7.09
N ALA A 159 14.35 -15.06 -7.86
CA ALA A 159 15.29 -16.16 -7.71
C ALA A 159 16.27 -16.17 -8.89
N ASP A 160 17.53 -16.45 -8.60
CA ASP A 160 18.52 -16.75 -9.65
C ASP A 160 18.17 -18.09 -10.29
N VAL A 161 17.98 -18.08 -11.61
CA VAL A 161 17.78 -19.30 -12.40
C VAL A 161 19.14 -19.72 -12.94
N GLY A 162 19.79 -20.67 -12.29
CA GLY A 162 20.99 -21.32 -12.79
C GLY A 162 20.59 -22.43 -13.78
N MET A 163 21.10 -22.37 -15.02
CA MET A 163 21.07 -23.49 -15.95
C MET A 163 22.44 -24.17 -15.97
N ASP A 164 22.47 -25.45 -15.61
CA ASP A 164 23.67 -26.28 -15.79
C ASP A 164 23.65 -26.80 -17.22
N MET A 165 24.42 -26.13 -18.09
CA MET A 165 24.59 -26.59 -19.47
C MET A 165 25.77 -27.56 -19.51
N ARG A 166 25.47 -28.87 -19.53
CA ARG A 166 26.48 -29.87 -19.91
C ARG A 166 26.71 -29.80 -21.41
N VAL A 167 27.89 -29.42 -21.80
CA VAL A 167 28.42 -29.51 -23.16
C VAL A 167 29.01 -30.89 -23.37
#